data_7c76d9ed325819a10e1771f838d118fb
#
_entry.id   7c76d9ed325819a10e1771f838d118fb
#
_cell.length_a   1.000
_cell.length_b   1.000
_cell.length_c   1.000
_cell.angle_alpha   90.00
_cell.angle_beta   90.00
_cell.angle_gamma   90.00
#
_symmetry.space_group_name_H-M   'P 1'
#
loop_
_entity.id
_entity.type
_entity.pdbx_description
1 polymer ?
#
loop_
_entity_poly.entity_id
_entity_poly.type
_entity_poly.pdbx_seq_one_letter_code
_entity_poly.pdbx_strand_id
1 'polypeptide(L)'
;MKLITFTVPCYNSAAYMDHCIETLLPAGEEAEIILVDDGSKDDTGKIADAYAEKYPTIVRVIHQENGGHGEGVNQGIRNATGMYFKVVDSDDWLDGDALAKVMDVLRTQAAAEKPVDLVMANYVYEHVADNTRNIVDYTGILPEGRVFKWSEIGHFPPNKNILMHSVIYRTEVLRKSGMVLPKHTFYVDNIFV
;
A
#
# COMPACT_ATOMS: atom_id res chain seq x y z
N MET A 1 8.70 -8.17 -15.19
CA MET A 1 7.86 -6.96 -14.89
C MET A 1 7.23 -7.22 -13.53
N LYS A 2 7.31 -6.29 -12.61
CA LYS A 2 6.67 -6.40 -11.29
C LYS A 2 5.17 -6.21 -11.43
N LEU A 3 4.40 -7.02 -10.74
CA LEU A 3 2.93 -6.96 -10.73
C LEU A 3 2.43 -5.87 -9.81
N ILE A 4 3.05 -5.74 -8.62
CA ILE A 4 2.70 -4.74 -7.62
C ILE A 4 3.95 -4.10 -7.03
N THR A 5 3.87 -2.80 -6.74
CA THR A 5 4.79 -2.09 -5.85
C THR A 5 4.09 -1.78 -4.55
N PHE A 6 4.61 -2.31 -3.45
CA PHE A 6 4.30 -1.85 -2.10
C PHE A 6 5.25 -0.71 -1.75
N THR A 7 4.70 0.42 -1.32
CA THR A 7 5.49 1.52 -0.77
C THR A 7 5.25 1.61 0.71
N VAL A 8 6.32 1.60 1.47
CA VAL A 8 6.30 1.66 2.94
C VAL A 8 7.02 2.94 3.38
N PRO A 9 6.28 4.02 3.67
CA PRO A 9 6.85 5.21 4.29
C PRO A 9 7.30 4.88 5.73
N CYS A 10 8.56 5.16 6.06
CA CYS A 10 9.16 4.85 7.35
C CYS A 10 9.74 6.11 7.99
N TYR A 11 9.36 6.39 9.22
CA TYR A 11 9.98 7.44 10.03
C TYR A 11 10.04 7.02 11.50
N ASN A 12 11.24 6.74 12.01
CA ASN A 12 11.46 6.18 13.35
C ASN A 12 10.64 4.91 13.59
N SER A 13 10.71 3.97 12.66
CA SER A 13 9.88 2.77 12.58
C SER A 13 10.59 1.49 13.06
N ALA A 14 11.80 1.60 13.59
CA ALA A 14 12.65 0.45 13.93
C ALA A 14 11.99 -0.58 14.85
N ALA A 15 11.01 -0.16 15.66
CA ALA A 15 10.36 -1.05 16.64
C ALA A 15 9.31 -1.99 16.02
N TYR A 16 8.82 -1.72 14.79
CA TYR A 16 7.67 -2.44 14.22
C TYR A 16 7.75 -2.74 12.72
N MET A 17 8.64 -2.07 11.96
CA MET A 17 8.71 -2.23 10.50
C MET A 17 9.05 -3.65 10.04
N ASP A 18 9.74 -4.46 10.85
CA ASP A 18 10.06 -5.85 10.51
C ASP A 18 8.77 -6.64 10.24
N HIS A 19 7.77 -6.51 11.12
CA HIS A 19 6.50 -7.22 10.94
C HIS A 19 5.78 -6.80 9.66
N CYS A 20 5.74 -5.49 9.35
CA CYS A 20 5.21 -4.99 8.10
C CYS A 20 5.90 -5.67 6.90
N ILE A 21 7.22 -5.56 6.81
CA ILE A 21 7.99 -6.06 5.66
C ILE A 21 7.82 -7.57 5.49
N GLU A 22 7.90 -8.34 6.58
CA GLU A 22 7.77 -9.80 6.55
C GLU A 22 6.42 -10.27 6.00
N THR A 23 5.34 -9.51 6.21
CA THR A 23 4.02 -9.84 5.64
C THR A 23 3.89 -9.50 4.15
N LEU A 24 4.77 -8.67 3.59
CA LEU A 24 4.80 -8.33 2.17
C LEU A 24 5.66 -9.29 1.34
N LEU A 25 6.71 -9.85 1.93
CA LEU A 25 7.66 -10.74 1.25
C LEU A 25 7.02 -11.98 0.59
N PRO A 26 5.93 -12.58 1.12
CA PRO A 26 5.26 -13.71 0.47
C PRO A 26 4.72 -13.41 -0.94
N ALA A 27 4.57 -12.16 -1.34
CA ALA A 27 4.25 -11.78 -2.72
C ALA A 27 5.36 -12.15 -3.72
N GLY A 28 6.59 -12.42 -3.24
CA GLY A 28 7.71 -12.95 -4.01
C GLY A 28 8.22 -12.03 -5.11
N GLU A 29 8.80 -12.63 -6.15
CA GLU A 29 9.44 -11.91 -7.27
C GLU A 29 8.47 -11.06 -8.11
N GLU A 30 7.17 -11.28 -7.98
CA GLU A 30 6.16 -10.46 -8.65
C GLU A 30 5.94 -9.11 -7.95
N ALA A 31 6.41 -8.96 -6.72
CA ALA A 31 6.34 -7.71 -5.98
C ALA A 31 7.66 -6.93 -6.01
N GLU A 32 7.53 -5.64 -5.83
CA GLU A 32 8.58 -4.70 -5.44
C GLU A 32 8.15 -4.07 -4.12
N ILE A 33 9.05 -3.97 -3.16
CA ILE A 33 8.83 -3.29 -1.88
C ILE A 33 9.79 -2.10 -1.84
N ILE A 34 9.26 -0.90 -1.80
CA ILE A 34 10.05 0.33 -1.68
C ILE A 34 9.92 0.83 -0.24
N LEU A 35 10.98 0.68 0.53
CA LEU A 35 11.09 1.26 1.87
C LEU A 35 11.60 2.69 1.72
N VAL A 36 10.81 3.66 2.18
CA VAL A 36 11.19 5.08 2.12
C VAL A 36 11.51 5.55 3.53
N ASP A 37 12.81 5.62 3.85
CA ASP A 37 13.29 6.18 5.10
C ASP A 37 13.27 7.71 5.03
N ASP A 38 12.32 8.31 5.68
CA ASP A 38 12.04 9.75 5.68
C ASP A 38 12.89 10.50 6.73
N GLY A 39 14.20 10.24 6.75
CA GLY A 39 15.17 10.90 7.61
C GLY A 39 15.09 10.47 9.08
N SER A 40 14.89 9.17 9.33
CA SER A 40 14.83 8.59 10.67
C SER A 40 16.07 8.85 11.50
N LYS A 41 15.90 8.86 12.83
CA LYS A 41 16.96 9.06 13.81
C LYS A 41 17.31 7.78 14.58
N ASP A 42 16.49 6.76 14.47
CA ASP A 42 16.68 5.43 15.04
C ASP A 42 17.32 4.47 14.01
N ASP A 43 17.25 3.17 14.26
CA ASP A 43 17.85 2.15 13.38
C ASP A 43 16.99 1.82 12.13
N THR A 44 15.91 2.56 11.84
CA THR A 44 15.03 2.33 10.68
C THR A 44 15.80 2.19 9.37
N GLY A 45 16.71 3.14 9.07
CA GLY A 45 17.50 3.10 7.84
C GLY A 45 18.40 1.87 7.74
N LYS A 46 19.04 1.45 8.85
CA LYS A 46 19.87 0.24 8.88
C LYS A 46 19.06 -1.04 8.66
N ILE A 47 17.87 -1.12 9.25
CA ILE A 47 16.94 -2.24 9.06
C ILE A 47 16.53 -2.31 7.59
N ALA A 48 16.13 -1.17 7.01
CA ALA A 48 15.74 -1.10 5.61
C ALA A 48 16.87 -1.58 4.67
N ASP A 49 18.11 -1.12 4.89
CA ASP A 49 19.29 -1.54 4.11
C ASP A 49 19.54 -3.03 4.23
N ALA A 50 19.41 -3.60 5.43
CA ALA A 50 19.57 -5.04 5.65
C ALA A 50 18.53 -5.87 4.87
N TYR A 51 17.28 -5.40 4.77
CA TYR A 51 16.27 -6.06 3.94
C TYR A 51 16.60 -5.94 2.44
N ALA A 52 17.08 -4.80 1.98
CA ALA A 52 17.49 -4.64 0.57
C ALA A 52 18.70 -5.53 0.22
N GLU A 53 19.68 -5.67 1.13
CA GLU A 53 20.80 -6.59 0.94
C GLU A 53 20.34 -8.06 0.90
N LYS A 54 19.40 -8.43 1.78
CA LYS A 54 18.90 -9.81 1.87
C LYS A 54 17.96 -10.19 0.72
N TYR A 55 17.19 -9.22 0.19
CA TYR A 55 16.19 -9.42 -0.87
C TYR A 55 16.38 -8.44 -2.05
N PRO A 56 17.54 -8.43 -2.72
CA PRO A 56 17.93 -7.37 -3.67
C PRO A 56 17.04 -7.28 -4.92
N THR A 57 16.28 -8.33 -5.23
CA THR A 57 15.36 -8.36 -6.36
C THR A 57 13.93 -7.91 -6.00
N ILE A 58 13.62 -7.84 -4.69
CA ILE A 58 12.27 -7.53 -4.19
C ILE A 58 12.26 -6.19 -3.45
N VAL A 59 13.25 -5.95 -2.59
CA VAL A 59 13.30 -4.79 -1.69
C VAL A 59 14.27 -3.73 -2.21
N ARG A 60 13.85 -2.48 -2.20
CA ARG A 60 14.68 -1.30 -2.46
C ARG A 60 14.47 -0.27 -1.36
N VAL A 61 15.50 0.51 -1.08
CA VAL A 61 15.45 1.59 -0.10
C VAL A 61 15.62 2.94 -0.78
N ILE A 62 14.91 3.93 -0.29
CA ILE A 62 15.08 5.34 -0.63
C ILE A 62 15.30 6.09 0.69
N HIS A 63 16.47 6.66 0.89
CA HIS A 63 16.72 7.58 2.00
C HIS A 63 16.51 9.01 1.54
N GLN A 64 15.80 9.80 2.34
CA GLN A 64 15.55 11.21 2.05
C GLN A 64 15.62 12.08 3.31
N GLU A 65 15.70 13.38 3.12
CA GLU A 65 15.41 14.33 4.20
C GLU A 65 13.92 14.26 4.53
N ASN A 66 13.59 14.43 5.82
CA ASN A 66 12.21 14.31 6.25
C ASN A 66 11.29 15.28 5.49
N GLY A 67 10.36 14.72 4.75
CA GLY A 67 9.33 15.41 3.98
C GLY A 67 7.92 15.13 4.48
N GLY A 68 7.79 14.23 5.46
CA GLY A 68 6.53 13.73 5.99
C GLY A 68 5.94 12.59 5.17
N HIS A 69 4.92 11.92 5.72
CA HIS A 69 4.30 10.72 5.17
C HIS A 69 3.92 10.87 3.68
N GLY A 70 3.27 11.99 3.30
CA GLY A 70 2.89 12.24 1.92
C GLY A 70 4.07 12.25 0.94
N GLU A 71 5.24 12.79 1.33
CA GLU A 71 6.42 12.75 0.47
C GLU A 71 6.99 11.34 0.37
N GLY A 72 6.91 10.53 1.41
CA GLY A 72 7.24 9.11 1.35
C GLY A 72 6.39 8.36 0.31
N VAL A 73 5.09 8.61 0.29
CA VAL A 73 4.17 8.05 -0.73
C VAL A 73 4.51 8.58 -2.13
N ASN A 74 4.78 9.88 -2.29
CA ASN A 74 5.20 10.47 -3.57
C ASN A 74 6.45 9.82 -4.13
N GLN A 75 7.44 9.54 -3.27
CA GLN A 75 8.66 8.80 -3.68
C GLN A 75 8.32 7.41 -4.20
N GLY A 76 7.43 6.71 -3.51
CA GLY A 76 6.93 5.43 -3.97
C GLY A 76 6.31 5.51 -5.36
N ILE A 77 5.37 6.43 -5.59
CA ILE A 77 4.71 6.61 -6.90
C ILE A 77 5.72 6.91 -8.01
N ARG A 78 6.69 7.79 -7.74
CA ARG A 78 7.73 8.15 -8.73
C ARG A 78 8.60 6.97 -9.11
N ASN A 79 8.93 6.11 -8.14
CA ASN A 79 9.89 5.03 -8.29
C ASN A 79 9.27 3.65 -8.54
N ALA A 80 7.95 3.48 -8.41
CA ALA A 80 7.25 2.22 -8.62
C ALA A 80 7.53 1.61 -9.99
N THR A 81 7.80 0.31 -10.04
CA THR A 81 7.95 -0.45 -11.30
C THR A 81 6.82 -1.45 -11.52
N GLY A 82 6.01 -1.69 -10.48
CA GLY A 82 4.85 -2.55 -10.53
C GLY A 82 3.71 -1.97 -11.36
N MET A 83 2.96 -2.85 -12.01
CA MET A 83 1.74 -2.47 -12.73
C MET A 83 0.69 -1.84 -11.78
N TYR A 84 0.62 -2.34 -10.56
CA TYR A 84 -0.22 -1.84 -9.48
C TYR A 84 0.63 -1.26 -8.35
N PHE A 85 0.03 -0.38 -7.58
CA PHE A 85 0.66 0.37 -6.49
C PHE A 85 -0.21 0.33 -5.23
N LYS A 86 0.39 0.02 -4.11
CA LYS A 86 -0.23 0.05 -2.79
C LYS A 86 0.69 0.72 -1.77
N VAL A 87 0.13 1.59 -0.96
CA VAL A 87 0.79 2.08 0.26
C VAL A 87 0.49 1.11 1.40
N VAL A 88 1.49 0.81 2.19
CA VAL A 88 1.36 0.08 3.47
C VAL A 88 2.15 0.88 4.50
N ASP A 89 1.51 1.34 5.54
CA ASP A 89 2.19 2.08 6.60
C ASP A 89 3.12 1.15 7.37
N SER A 90 4.23 1.67 7.88
CA SER A 90 5.29 0.85 8.48
C SER A 90 4.90 0.15 9.78
N ASP A 91 3.77 0.54 10.38
CA ASP A 91 3.13 -0.07 11.54
C ASP A 91 1.92 -0.95 11.18
N ASP A 92 1.57 -1.06 9.89
CA ASP A 92 0.54 -1.94 9.36
C ASP A 92 1.12 -3.25 8.81
N TRP A 93 0.26 -4.23 8.60
CA TRP A 93 0.63 -5.52 7.98
C TRP A 93 -0.50 -6.09 7.12
N LEU A 94 -0.17 -7.06 6.28
CA LEU A 94 -1.13 -7.76 5.44
C LEU A 94 -1.43 -9.16 5.99
N ASP A 95 -2.70 -9.54 5.94
CA ASP A 95 -3.10 -10.94 6.13
C ASP A 95 -2.61 -11.78 4.94
N GLY A 96 -1.97 -12.93 5.21
CA GLY A 96 -1.33 -13.74 4.17
C GLY A 96 -2.34 -14.36 3.19
N ASP A 97 -3.51 -14.78 3.64
CA ASP A 97 -4.56 -15.33 2.78
C ASP A 97 -5.19 -14.22 1.92
N ALA A 98 -5.34 -13.03 2.48
CA ALA A 98 -5.81 -11.86 1.74
C ALA A 98 -4.79 -11.43 0.69
N LEU A 99 -3.50 -11.41 1.02
CA LEU A 99 -2.42 -11.11 0.07
C LEU A 99 -2.45 -12.09 -1.10
N ALA A 100 -2.54 -13.40 -0.85
CA ALA A 100 -2.60 -14.40 -1.90
C ALA A 100 -3.79 -14.15 -2.86
N LYS A 101 -4.98 -13.88 -2.33
CA LYS A 101 -6.18 -13.55 -3.13
C LYS A 101 -5.99 -12.27 -3.96
N VAL A 102 -5.41 -11.24 -3.36
CA VAL A 102 -5.10 -9.98 -4.07
C VAL A 102 -4.14 -10.26 -5.23
N MET A 103 -3.06 -11.00 -4.99
CA MET A 103 -2.10 -11.35 -6.05
C MET A 103 -2.76 -12.12 -7.20
N ASP A 104 -3.68 -13.04 -6.92
CA ASP A 104 -4.42 -13.76 -7.97
C ASP A 104 -5.33 -12.83 -8.80
N VAL A 105 -6.00 -11.88 -8.12
CA VAL A 105 -6.78 -10.85 -8.83
C VAL A 105 -5.88 -9.99 -9.70
N LEU A 106 -4.74 -9.54 -9.20
CA LEU A 106 -3.81 -8.69 -9.95
C LEU A 106 -3.22 -9.45 -11.16
N ARG A 107 -2.88 -10.74 -11.03
CA ARG A 107 -2.44 -11.60 -12.17
C ARG A 107 -3.51 -11.67 -13.24
N THR A 108 -4.76 -11.88 -12.84
CA THR A 108 -5.91 -11.91 -13.75
C THR A 108 -6.07 -10.58 -14.49
N GLN A 109 -5.94 -9.47 -13.76
CA GLN A 109 -6.04 -8.15 -14.36
C GLN A 109 -4.85 -7.81 -15.27
N ALA A 110 -3.64 -8.24 -14.93
CA ALA A 110 -2.46 -8.05 -15.77
C ALA A 110 -2.56 -8.80 -17.13
N ALA A 111 -3.30 -9.88 -17.17
CA ALA A 111 -3.59 -10.64 -18.41
C ALA A 111 -4.81 -10.10 -19.18
N ALA A 112 -5.59 -9.19 -18.61
CA ALA A 112 -6.79 -8.66 -19.22
C ALA A 112 -6.46 -7.65 -20.34
N GLU A 113 -7.28 -7.60 -21.38
CA GLU A 113 -7.15 -6.58 -22.45
C GLU A 113 -7.32 -5.15 -21.90
N LYS A 114 -8.19 -4.99 -20.91
CA LYS A 114 -8.44 -3.72 -20.21
C LYS A 114 -8.35 -3.93 -18.69
N PRO A 115 -7.15 -3.81 -18.12
CA PRO A 115 -6.96 -3.92 -16.68
C PRO A 115 -7.75 -2.84 -15.92
N VAL A 116 -8.24 -3.19 -14.74
CA VAL A 116 -8.94 -2.23 -13.88
C VAL A 116 -8.00 -1.14 -13.38
N ASP A 117 -8.55 0.04 -13.16
CA ASP A 117 -7.80 1.19 -12.63
C ASP A 117 -7.56 1.10 -11.13
N LEU A 118 -8.44 0.39 -10.41
CA LEU A 118 -8.44 0.29 -8.96
C LEU A 118 -8.95 -1.09 -8.54
N VAL A 119 -8.26 -1.73 -7.61
CA VAL A 119 -8.74 -2.87 -6.82
C VAL A 119 -8.96 -2.42 -5.40
N MET A 120 -10.09 -2.79 -4.82
CA MET A 120 -10.43 -2.45 -3.45
C MET A 120 -10.47 -3.70 -2.58
N ALA A 121 -9.91 -3.59 -1.38
CA ALA A 121 -9.89 -4.63 -0.36
C ALA A 121 -10.45 -4.09 0.96
N ASN A 122 -10.97 -4.98 1.79
CA ASN A 122 -11.31 -4.66 3.16
C ASN A 122 -10.05 -4.38 3.98
N TYR A 123 -10.21 -3.71 5.11
CA TYR A 123 -9.14 -3.53 6.09
C TYR A 123 -9.66 -3.73 7.50
N VAL A 124 -8.74 -3.88 8.44
CA VAL A 124 -9.06 -4.21 9.83
C VAL A 124 -8.33 -3.24 10.75
N TYR A 125 -9.05 -2.66 11.69
CA TYR A 125 -8.44 -2.01 12.85
C TYR A 125 -8.18 -3.08 13.92
N GLU A 126 -6.91 -3.32 14.21
CA GLU A 126 -6.48 -4.20 15.30
C GLU A 126 -6.23 -3.39 16.56
N HIS A 127 -6.99 -3.67 17.61
CA HIS A 127 -6.78 -3.06 18.92
C HIS A 127 -5.92 -4.00 19.77
N VAL A 128 -4.61 -3.89 19.63
CA VAL A 128 -3.63 -4.78 20.27
C VAL A 128 -3.76 -4.79 21.79
N ALA A 129 -4.13 -3.65 22.40
CA ALA A 129 -4.24 -3.50 23.86
C ALA A 129 -5.34 -4.36 24.49
N ASP A 130 -6.44 -4.61 23.80
CA ASP A 130 -7.59 -5.38 24.28
C ASP A 130 -7.89 -6.61 23.42
N ASN A 131 -7.04 -6.89 22.43
CA ASN A 131 -7.16 -8.00 21.48
C ASN A 131 -8.52 -8.03 20.76
N THR A 132 -9.05 -6.85 20.42
CA THR A 132 -10.28 -6.72 19.62
C THR A 132 -9.97 -6.32 18.19
N ARG A 133 -10.90 -6.63 17.27
CA ARG A 133 -10.79 -6.33 15.84
C ARG A 133 -12.05 -5.66 15.35
N ASN A 134 -11.88 -4.62 14.54
CA ASN A 134 -12.98 -4.00 13.82
C ASN A 134 -12.74 -4.10 12.31
N ILE A 135 -13.52 -4.93 11.63
CA ILE A 135 -13.42 -5.14 10.19
C ILE A 135 -14.20 -4.05 9.47
N VAL A 136 -13.54 -3.30 8.62
CA VAL A 136 -14.17 -2.39 7.68
C VAL A 136 -14.31 -3.12 6.35
N ASP A 137 -15.50 -3.62 6.09
CA ASP A 137 -15.88 -4.27 4.84
C ASP A 137 -16.80 -3.38 4.00
N TYR A 138 -16.80 -3.63 2.71
CA TYR A 138 -17.61 -2.88 1.74
C TYR A 138 -18.79 -3.69 1.21
N THR A 139 -19.14 -4.80 1.86
CA THR A 139 -20.27 -5.66 1.51
C THR A 139 -21.58 -4.84 1.43
N GLY A 140 -22.28 -5.00 0.33
CA GLY A 140 -23.54 -4.27 0.06
C GLY A 140 -23.36 -2.80 -0.37
N ILE A 141 -22.12 -2.28 -0.43
CA ILE A 141 -21.79 -0.92 -0.91
C ILE A 141 -21.11 -1.03 -2.26
N LEU A 142 -20.06 -1.85 -2.34
CA LEU A 142 -19.33 -2.12 -3.57
C LEU A 142 -19.78 -3.46 -4.17
N PRO A 143 -19.92 -3.56 -5.49
CA PRO A 143 -20.13 -4.85 -6.15
C PRO A 143 -18.91 -5.78 -5.93
N GLU A 144 -19.17 -7.00 -5.48
CA GLU A 144 -18.13 -7.99 -5.19
C GLU A 144 -17.90 -8.93 -6.37
N GLY A 145 -16.66 -9.39 -6.53
CA GLY A 145 -16.30 -10.45 -7.49
C GLY A 145 -16.45 -10.06 -8.96
N ARG A 146 -16.69 -8.80 -9.29
CA ARG A 146 -16.80 -8.32 -10.67
C ARG A 146 -16.19 -6.93 -10.85
N VAL A 147 -15.88 -6.60 -12.09
CA VAL A 147 -15.53 -5.23 -12.46
C VAL A 147 -16.79 -4.36 -12.48
N PHE A 148 -16.69 -3.15 -11.98
CA PHE A 148 -17.78 -2.17 -11.93
C PHE A 148 -17.26 -0.77 -12.22
N LYS A 149 -18.17 0.14 -12.53
CA LYS A 149 -17.87 1.57 -12.69
C LYS A 149 -18.24 2.31 -11.42
N TRP A 150 -17.59 3.44 -11.18
CA TRP A 150 -17.88 4.31 -10.04
C TRP A 150 -19.36 4.70 -9.93
N SER A 151 -20.04 4.85 -11.05
CA SER A 151 -21.49 5.15 -11.12
C SER A 151 -22.41 4.02 -10.62
N GLU A 152 -21.89 2.83 -10.39
CA GLU A 152 -22.65 1.65 -9.92
C GLU A 152 -22.57 1.45 -8.41
N ILE A 153 -21.77 2.25 -7.70
CA ILE A 153 -21.63 2.12 -6.26
C ILE A 153 -22.73 2.83 -5.48
N GLY A 154 -23.05 2.26 -4.33
CA GLY A 154 -24.04 2.82 -3.42
C GLY A 154 -23.50 4.00 -2.60
N HIS A 155 -24.34 4.49 -1.71
CA HIS A 155 -23.96 5.52 -0.76
C HIS A 155 -23.14 4.91 0.39
N PHE A 156 -22.00 5.53 0.73
CA PHE A 156 -21.21 5.10 1.87
C PHE A 156 -21.82 5.60 3.17
N PRO A 157 -22.10 4.71 4.14
CA PRO A 157 -22.50 5.13 5.46
C PRO A 157 -21.33 5.83 6.19
N PRO A 158 -21.59 6.69 7.18
CA PRO A 158 -20.56 7.53 7.82
C PRO A 158 -19.40 6.77 8.48
N ASN A 159 -19.58 5.48 8.78
CA ASN A 159 -18.58 4.63 9.41
C ASN A 159 -17.82 3.72 8.43
N LYS A 160 -18.03 3.87 7.13
CA LYS A 160 -17.35 3.08 6.10
C LYS A 160 -16.69 4.01 5.08
N ASN A 161 -15.48 4.45 5.41
CA ASN A 161 -14.70 5.32 4.54
C ASN A 161 -13.76 4.49 3.68
N ILE A 162 -13.52 4.96 2.46
CA ILE A 162 -12.39 4.49 1.66
C ILE A 162 -11.15 5.17 2.22
N LEU A 163 -10.16 4.37 2.63
CA LEU A 163 -8.87 4.86 3.11
C LEU A 163 -7.75 4.28 2.25
N MET A 164 -6.55 4.83 2.39
CA MET A 164 -5.34 4.39 1.71
C MET A 164 -5.09 2.88 1.88
N HIS A 165 -5.47 2.33 3.06
CA HIS A 165 -5.33 0.90 3.37
C HIS A 165 -6.17 -0.01 2.47
N SER A 166 -7.28 0.49 1.90
CA SER A 166 -8.22 -0.30 1.10
C SER A 166 -7.96 -0.27 -0.40
N VAL A 167 -7.11 0.61 -0.90
CA VAL A 167 -6.95 0.86 -2.34
C VAL A 167 -5.65 0.30 -2.89
N ILE A 168 -5.73 -0.24 -4.11
CA ILE A 168 -4.59 -0.70 -4.92
C ILE A 168 -4.80 -0.12 -6.31
N TYR A 169 -4.09 0.93 -6.64
CA TYR A 169 -4.23 1.63 -7.91
C TYR A 169 -3.36 1.01 -9.00
N ARG A 170 -3.84 1.07 -10.24
CA ARG A 170 -2.95 0.91 -11.38
C ARG A 170 -1.96 2.08 -11.40
N THR A 171 -0.67 1.79 -11.36
CA THR A 171 0.42 2.79 -11.22
C THR A 171 0.33 3.89 -12.27
N GLU A 172 -0.03 3.53 -13.50
CA GLU A 172 -0.21 4.48 -14.61
C GLU A 172 -1.30 5.52 -14.33
N VAL A 173 -2.39 5.11 -13.66
CA VAL A 173 -3.50 6.00 -13.30
C VAL A 173 -3.04 7.06 -12.29
N LEU A 174 -2.33 6.65 -11.25
CA LEU A 174 -1.75 7.59 -10.28
C LEU A 174 -0.81 8.60 -10.95
N ARG A 175 0.05 8.13 -11.83
CA ARG A 175 0.98 9.02 -12.53
C ARG A 175 0.26 9.98 -13.48
N LYS A 176 -0.75 9.52 -14.21
CA LYS A 176 -1.54 10.35 -15.12
C LYS A 176 -2.42 11.37 -14.41
N SER A 177 -2.85 11.08 -13.19
CA SER A 177 -3.64 12.02 -12.38
C SER A 177 -2.86 13.29 -12.03
N GLY A 178 -1.51 13.20 -12.03
CA GLY A 178 -0.65 14.30 -11.59
C GLY A 178 -0.73 14.56 -10.09
N MET A 179 -1.30 13.64 -9.32
CA MET A 179 -1.44 13.78 -7.87
C MET A 179 -0.07 13.90 -7.20
N VAL A 180 0.05 14.88 -6.33
CA VAL A 180 1.20 15.09 -5.44
C VAL A 180 0.67 15.37 -4.05
N LEU A 181 1.01 14.53 -3.09
CA LEU A 181 0.64 14.72 -1.70
C LEU A 181 1.49 15.83 -1.07
N PRO A 182 0.90 16.72 -0.28
CA PRO A 182 1.64 17.82 0.35
C PRO A 182 2.60 17.29 1.42
N LYS A 183 3.75 17.96 1.56
CA LYS A 183 4.74 17.68 2.60
C LYS A 183 4.23 18.14 3.97
N HIS A 184 4.64 17.43 5.03
CA HIS A 184 4.37 17.79 6.42
C HIS A 184 2.89 18.12 6.71
N THR A 185 1.99 17.39 6.06
CA THR A 185 0.54 17.59 6.20
C THR A 185 -0.09 16.34 6.79
N PHE A 186 -1.03 16.54 7.74
CA PHE A 186 -1.84 15.46 8.27
C PHE A 186 -2.97 15.08 7.31
N TYR A 187 -3.49 13.86 7.45
CA TYR A 187 -4.65 13.35 6.68
C TYR A 187 -4.44 13.29 5.17
N VAL A 188 -3.21 13.07 4.72
CA VAL A 188 -2.90 12.88 3.29
C VAL A 188 -3.62 11.67 2.69
N ASP A 189 -4.04 10.72 3.52
CA ASP A 189 -4.85 9.55 3.14
C ASP A 189 -6.13 9.97 2.41
N ASN A 190 -6.79 11.03 2.87
CA ASN A 190 -8.01 11.57 2.26
C ASN A 190 -7.76 12.28 0.92
N ILE A 191 -6.50 12.61 0.62
CA ILE A 191 -6.11 13.18 -0.67
C ILE A 191 -5.76 12.06 -1.65
N PHE A 192 -5.27 10.93 -1.11
CA PHE A 192 -4.83 9.78 -1.90
C PHE A 192 -6.00 8.96 -2.47
N VAL A 193 -7.17 8.95 -1.84
CA VAL A 193 -8.35 8.15 -2.22
C VAL A 193 -9.36 8.90 -3.07
#